data_66e1713cca6a3a1c7cd18bf2992a1ba9
#
_entry.id   66e1713cca6a3a1c7cd18bf2992a1ba9
#
_cell.length_a   1.000
_cell.length_b   1.000
_cell.length_c   1.000
_cell.angle_alpha   90.00
_cell.angle_beta   90.00
_cell.angle_gamma   90.00
#
_symmetry.space_group_name_H-M   'P 1'
#
loop_
_entity.id
_entity.type
_entity.pdbx_description
1 polymer ?
#
loop_
_entity_poly.entity_id
_entity_poly.type
_entity_poly.pdbx_seq_one_letter_code
_entity_poly.pdbx_strand_id
1 'polypeptide(L)'
;RGLMLARMVGHITYLSDASMGEKFGRELRDQAYKCGYDAEFQVESYLRYQGERFSESFDANTYLLMPKALDYFDPAYEHENDLAKAVLRARCEFLVVSFSTDWRFTPARSEELVNAMIAARCKVSYAEIDAPWGHDAFLIPTPRYTAIFHSYMDRVAREVGA
;
A
#
# COMPACT_ATOMS: atom_id res chain seq x y z
N ARG A 1 -1.68 -24.05 -4.46
CA ARG A 1 -3.07 -23.49 -4.39
C ARG A 1 -3.20 -22.39 -3.32
N GLY A 2 -2.67 -22.56 -2.09
CA GLY A 2 -2.76 -21.55 -1.03
C GLY A 2 -2.13 -20.22 -1.42
N LEU A 3 -0.91 -20.25 -1.97
CA LEU A 3 -0.20 -19.06 -2.43
C LEU A 3 -0.94 -18.31 -3.56
N MET A 4 -1.55 -19.07 -4.48
CA MET A 4 -2.42 -18.53 -5.52
C MET A 4 -3.60 -17.74 -4.92
N LEU A 5 -4.33 -18.34 -3.97
CA LEU A 5 -5.46 -17.69 -3.31
C LEU A 5 -5.02 -16.44 -2.52
N ALA A 6 -3.90 -16.53 -1.80
CA ALA A 6 -3.34 -15.40 -1.07
C ALA A 6 -3.04 -14.21 -2.02
N ARG A 7 -2.49 -14.49 -3.20
CA ARG A 7 -2.25 -13.47 -4.22
C ARG A 7 -3.54 -12.87 -4.78
N MET A 8 -4.57 -13.69 -5.02
CA MET A 8 -5.88 -13.20 -5.46
C MET A 8 -6.48 -12.24 -4.43
N VAL A 9 -6.45 -12.59 -3.14
CA VAL A 9 -6.87 -11.70 -2.05
C VAL A 9 -6.03 -10.42 -2.04
N GLY A 10 -4.72 -10.53 -2.20
CA GLY A 10 -3.82 -9.38 -2.33
C GLY A 10 -4.28 -8.41 -3.42
N HIS A 11 -4.57 -8.88 -4.62
CA HIS A 11 -5.04 -8.03 -5.73
C HIS A 11 -6.39 -7.35 -5.44
N ILE A 12 -7.31 -8.04 -4.77
CA ILE A 12 -8.59 -7.42 -4.35
C ILE A 12 -8.33 -6.28 -3.36
N THR A 13 -7.36 -6.45 -2.46
CA THR A 13 -7.07 -5.47 -1.40
C THR A 13 -6.15 -4.32 -1.83
N TYR A 14 -5.56 -4.37 -3.01
CA TYR A 14 -4.68 -3.30 -3.51
C TYR A 14 -5.45 -2.18 -4.20
N LEU A 15 -6.57 -2.50 -4.83
CA LEU A 15 -7.40 -1.52 -5.51
C LEU A 15 -8.54 -1.02 -4.61
N SER A 16 -9.01 0.20 -4.87
CA SER A 16 -10.26 0.68 -4.32
C SER A 16 -11.47 0.03 -5.00
N ASP A 17 -12.64 0.11 -4.37
CA ASP A 17 -13.90 -0.32 -4.98
C ASP A 17 -14.17 0.40 -6.32
N ALA A 18 -13.94 1.71 -6.37
CA ALA A 18 -14.09 2.51 -7.58
C ALA A 18 -13.17 2.01 -8.71
N SER A 19 -11.89 1.74 -8.42
CA SER A 19 -10.94 1.23 -9.40
C SER A 19 -11.28 -0.19 -9.88
N MET A 20 -11.76 -1.05 -8.99
CA MET A 20 -12.21 -2.39 -9.37
C MET A 20 -13.45 -2.30 -10.26
N GLY A 21 -14.39 -1.41 -9.93
CA GLY A 21 -15.59 -1.16 -10.74
C GLY A 21 -15.25 -0.60 -12.11
N GLU A 22 -14.37 0.39 -12.21
CA GLU A 22 -13.92 0.97 -13.47
C GLU A 22 -13.19 -0.04 -14.35
N LYS A 23 -12.31 -0.85 -13.74
CA LYS A 23 -11.47 -1.79 -14.49
C LYS A 23 -12.21 -3.01 -15.00
N PHE A 24 -13.16 -3.53 -14.26
CA PHE A 24 -13.81 -4.81 -14.55
C PHE A 24 -15.33 -4.71 -14.61
N GLY A 25 -15.95 -3.92 -13.75
CA GLY A 25 -17.40 -3.84 -13.65
C GLY A 25 -18.04 -5.23 -13.52
N ARG A 26 -19.00 -5.49 -14.37
CA ARG A 26 -19.65 -6.81 -14.56
C ARG A 26 -19.36 -7.40 -15.96
N GLU A 27 -18.20 -7.09 -16.51
CA GLU A 27 -17.85 -7.57 -17.86
C GLU A 27 -17.66 -9.08 -17.89
N LEU A 28 -18.33 -9.71 -18.85
CA LEU A 28 -18.21 -11.14 -19.15
C LEU A 28 -17.09 -11.39 -20.16
N ARG A 29 -16.46 -12.56 -20.07
CA ARG A 29 -15.46 -13.01 -21.05
C ARG A 29 -16.06 -13.31 -22.42
N ASP A 30 -17.22 -13.97 -22.43
CA ASP A 30 -17.83 -14.54 -23.65
C ASP A 30 -19.21 -13.96 -23.95
N GLN A 31 -19.56 -12.80 -23.41
CA GLN A 31 -20.84 -12.08 -23.64
C GLN A 31 -22.11 -12.87 -23.26
N ALA A 32 -21.99 -14.02 -22.61
CA ALA A 32 -23.11 -14.85 -22.19
C ALA A 32 -22.86 -15.51 -20.83
N TYR A 33 -23.91 -15.59 -20.03
CA TYR A 33 -23.88 -16.38 -18.77
C TYR A 33 -23.98 -17.86 -19.11
N LYS A 34 -23.01 -18.64 -18.61
CA LYS A 34 -22.97 -20.11 -18.78
C LYS A 34 -23.42 -20.85 -17.52
N CYS A 35 -23.53 -20.11 -16.38
CA CYS A 35 -23.87 -20.66 -15.07
C CYS A 35 -22.97 -21.84 -14.64
N GLY A 36 -21.72 -21.81 -15.07
CA GLY A 36 -20.71 -22.82 -14.78
C GLY A 36 -19.81 -22.44 -13.59
N TYR A 37 -18.82 -23.31 -13.31
CA TYR A 37 -17.79 -23.06 -12.28
C TYR A 37 -16.48 -22.52 -12.88
N ASP A 38 -16.42 -22.32 -14.18
CA ASP A 38 -15.28 -21.69 -14.85
C ASP A 38 -15.35 -20.16 -14.71
N ALA A 39 -14.24 -19.49 -15.01
CA ALA A 39 -14.22 -18.03 -15.01
C ALA A 39 -15.13 -17.44 -16.09
N GLU A 40 -16.23 -16.83 -15.71
CA GLU A 40 -17.18 -16.18 -16.60
C GLU A 40 -16.94 -14.67 -16.69
N PHE A 41 -16.54 -14.04 -15.59
CA PHE A 41 -16.26 -12.60 -15.54
C PHE A 41 -14.79 -12.29 -15.79
N GLN A 42 -14.51 -11.09 -16.33
CA GLN A 42 -13.15 -10.61 -16.56
C GLN A 42 -12.33 -10.57 -15.26
N VAL A 43 -12.92 -10.13 -14.15
CA VAL A 43 -12.27 -10.08 -12.85
C VAL A 43 -11.84 -11.46 -12.36
N GLU A 44 -12.63 -12.50 -12.58
CA GLU A 44 -12.26 -13.88 -12.19
C GLU A 44 -11.06 -14.37 -12.98
N SER A 45 -11.06 -14.14 -14.30
CA SER A 45 -9.94 -14.50 -15.16
C SER A 45 -8.66 -13.78 -14.76
N TYR A 46 -8.76 -12.48 -14.48
CA TYR A 46 -7.64 -11.66 -14.02
C TYR A 46 -7.06 -12.19 -12.70
N LEU A 47 -7.91 -12.43 -11.70
CA LEU A 47 -7.46 -12.90 -10.40
C LEU A 47 -6.82 -14.28 -10.47
N ARG A 48 -7.40 -15.21 -11.24
CA ARG A 48 -6.82 -16.54 -11.44
C ARG A 48 -5.44 -16.45 -12.12
N TYR A 49 -5.32 -15.68 -13.18
CA TYR A 49 -4.06 -15.47 -13.89
C TYR A 49 -2.97 -14.90 -12.96
N GLN A 50 -3.30 -13.88 -12.17
CA GLN A 50 -2.35 -13.28 -11.23
C GLN A 50 -1.92 -14.24 -10.13
N GLY A 51 -2.88 -15.04 -9.62
CA GLY A 51 -2.62 -16.05 -8.61
C GLY A 51 -1.72 -17.17 -9.12
N GLU A 52 -2.01 -17.71 -10.31
CA GLU A 52 -1.23 -18.77 -10.96
C GLU A 52 0.20 -18.32 -11.20
N ARG A 53 0.38 -17.20 -11.90
CA ARG A 53 1.69 -16.63 -12.21
C ARG A 53 2.54 -16.38 -10.95
N PHE A 54 1.93 -15.89 -9.89
CA PHE A 54 2.63 -15.67 -8.63
C PHE A 54 3.05 -16.99 -7.97
N SER A 55 2.18 -18.00 -7.99
CA SER A 55 2.47 -19.29 -7.39
C SER A 55 3.56 -20.09 -8.11
N GLU A 56 3.84 -19.79 -9.38
CA GLU A 56 4.91 -20.38 -10.16
C GLU A 56 6.29 -19.76 -9.87
N SER A 57 6.30 -18.47 -9.50
CA SER A 57 7.53 -17.68 -9.37
C SER A 57 7.94 -17.37 -7.94
N PHE A 58 7.04 -17.54 -6.96
CA PHE A 58 7.28 -17.15 -5.57
C PHE A 58 7.28 -18.33 -4.61
N ASP A 59 8.19 -18.33 -3.64
CA ASP A 59 8.27 -19.36 -2.62
C ASP A 59 7.23 -19.18 -1.51
N ALA A 60 6.47 -20.22 -1.21
CA ALA A 60 5.41 -20.19 -0.21
C ALA A 60 5.92 -20.00 1.23
N ASN A 61 7.10 -20.54 1.56
CA ASN A 61 7.68 -20.37 2.90
C ASN A 61 8.14 -18.93 3.10
N THR A 62 8.76 -18.35 2.08
CA THR A 62 9.11 -16.91 2.08
C THR A 62 7.86 -16.05 2.24
N TYR A 63 6.77 -16.39 1.53
CA TYR A 63 5.50 -15.66 1.68
C TYR A 63 4.93 -15.73 3.10
N LEU A 64 5.06 -16.87 3.78
CA LEU A 64 4.62 -17.00 5.18
C LEU A 64 5.54 -16.26 6.15
N LEU A 65 6.84 -16.24 5.88
CA LEU A 65 7.82 -15.58 6.75
C LEU A 65 7.67 -14.05 6.72
N MET A 66 7.41 -13.46 5.55
CA MET A 66 7.29 -12.00 5.43
C MET A 66 6.11 -11.40 6.23
N PRO A 67 4.84 -11.88 6.10
CA PRO A 67 3.76 -11.45 6.96
C PRO A 67 4.04 -11.69 8.44
N LYS A 68 4.68 -12.84 8.78
CA LYS A 68 5.05 -13.13 10.16
C LYS A 68 6.03 -12.10 10.73
N ALA A 69 7.00 -11.65 9.94
CA ALA A 69 7.91 -10.59 10.35
C ALA A 69 7.17 -9.25 10.57
N LEU A 70 6.18 -8.95 9.72
CA LEU A 70 5.32 -7.76 9.90
C LEU A 70 4.42 -7.87 11.13
N ASP A 71 3.87 -9.06 11.43
CA ASP A 71 3.04 -9.30 12.62
C ASP A 71 3.80 -9.04 13.93
N TYR A 72 5.12 -9.31 13.93
CA TYR A 72 5.99 -9.07 15.10
C TYR A 72 6.65 -7.69 15.10
N PHE A 73 6.50 -6.92 14.02
CA PHE A 73 7.08 -5.58 13.94
C PHE A 73 6.20 -4.59 14.72
N ASP A 74 6.60 -4.31 15.94
CA ASP A 74 6.01 -3.28 16.78
C ASP A 74 7.11 -2.39 17.35
N PRO A 75 7.41 -1.25 16.72
CA PRO A 75 8.47 -0.37 17.18
C PRO A 75 8.20 0.28 18.54
N ALA A 76 6.94 0.32 18.98
CA ALA A 76 6.59 0.88 20.28
C ALA A 76 6.73 -0.12 21.45
N TYR A 77 6.74 -1.42 21.15
CA TYR A 77 6.73 -2.48 22.16
C TYR A 77 7.85 -2.35 23.22
N GLU A 78 9.09 -2.11 22.78
CA GLU A 78 10.24 -1.93 23.68
C GLU A 78 10.31 -0.54 24.34
N HIS A 79 9.34 0.34 24.03
CA HIS A 79 9.26 1.72 24.47
C HIS A 79 7.96 2.01 25.27
N GLU A 80 7.50 1.04 26.05
CA GLU A 80 6.28 1.18 26.89
C GLU A 80 5.01 1.47 26.05
N ASN A 81 4.96 0.96 24.82
CA ASN A 81 3.93 1.23 23.82
C ASN A 81 3.81 2.72 23.44
N ASP A 82 4.90 3.48 23.57
CA ASP A 82 4.99 4.88 23.18
C ASP A 82 5.76 5.03 21.87
N LEU A 83 5.03 5.26 20.79
CA LEU A 83 5.60 5.41 19.44
C LEU A 83 6.53 6.64 19.35
N ALA A 84 6.26 7.72 20.10
CA ALA A 84 7.12 8.89 20.12
C ALA A 84 8.49 8.56 20.72
N LYS A 85 8.55 7.73 21.79
CA LYS A 85 9.81 7.25 22.36
C LYS A 85 10.58 6.38 21.36
N ALA A 86 9.88 5.55 20.58
CA ALA A 86 10.49 4.69 19.57
C ALA A 86 11.24 5.49 18.50
N VAL A 87 10.68 6.61 18.04
CA VAL A 87 11.26 7.45 16.98
C VAL A 87 12.19 8.57 17.50
N LEU A 88 12.34 8.72 18.81
CA LEU A 88 13.12 9.81 19.45
C LEU A 88 14.59 9.87 18.99
N ARG A 89 15.16 8.73 18.60
CA ARG A 89 16.57 8.63 18.15
C ARG A 89 16.75 8.93 16.66
N ALA A 90 15.67 9.11 15.93
CA ALA A 90 15.76 9.40 14.49
C ALA A 90 16.45 10.75 14.25
N ARG A 91 17.43 10.76 13.35
CA ARG A 91 18.23 11.94 12.97
C ARG A 91 17.92 12.43 11.55
N CYS A 92 17.12 11.68 10.82
CA CYS A 92 16.71 12.02 9.45
C CYS A 92 15.48 12.92 9.43
N GLU A 93 15.23 13.49 8.27
CA GLU A 93 13.97 14.14 7.96
C GLU A 93 13.02 13.15 7.30
N PHE A 94 11.74 13.32 7.51
CA PHE A 94 10.71 12.43 7.03
C PHE A 94 9.76 13.15 6.07
N LEU A 95 9.42 12.48 4.97
CA LEU A 95 8.24 12.76 4.19
C LEU A 95 7.29 11.57 4.32
N VAL A 96 6.15 11.79 4.91
CA VAL A 96 5.07 10.79 5.00
C VAL A 96 3.99 11.20 3.99
N VAL A 97 3.62 10.26 3.12
CA VAL A 97 2.55 10.47 2.14
C VAL A 97 1.53 9.37 2.32
N SER A 98 0.26 9.74 2.41
CA SER A 98 -0.87 8.82 2.39
C SER A 98 -1.82 9.12 1.24
N PHE A 99 -2.67 8.16 0.91
CA PHE A 99 -3.65 8.28 -0.17
C PHE A 99 -5.06 8.04 0.37
N SER A 100 -6.01 8.89 -0.01
CA SER A 100 -7.35 8.94 0.58
C SER A 100 -8.11 7.62 0.55
N THR A 101 -7.90 6.79 -0.48
CA THR A 101 -8.58 5.51 -0.66
C THR A 101 -7.75 4.29 -0.28
N ASP A 102 -6.52 4.48 0.25
CA ASP A 102 -5.71 3.36 0.74
C ASP A 102 -6.27 2.84 2.06
N TRP A 103 -6.93 1.70 2.00
CA TRP A 103 -7.54 1.07 3.17
C TRP A 103 -6.65 0.03 3.84
N ARG A 104 -5.47 -0.23 3.29
CA ARG A 104 -4.43 -1.08 3.90
C ARG A 104 -3.50 -0.25 4.81
N PHE A 105 -2.99 0.87 4.28
CA PHE A 105 -2.21 1.86 5.02
C PHE A 105 -2.99 3.18 5.05
N THR A 106 -4.01 3.20 5.88
CA THR A 106 -4.98 4.30 5.91
C THR A 106 -4.32 5.63 6.30
N PRO A 107 -4.86 6.77 5.83
CA PRO A 107 -4.41 8.10 6.27
C PRO A 107 -4.35 8.23 7.79
N ALA A 108 -5.34 7.68 8.51
CA ALA A 108 -5.37 7.71 9.98
C ALA A 108 -4.13 7.05 10.62
N ARG A 109 -3.61 5.95 10.04
CA ARG A 109 -2.37 5.33 10.54
C ARG A 109 -1.12 6.14 10.22
N SER A 110 -1.11 6.79 9.07
CA SER A 110 -0.05 7.72 8.71
C SER A 110 -0.04 8.95 9.63
N GLU A 111 -1.20 9.50 9.98
CA GLU A 111 -1.34 10.59 10.95
C GLU A 111 -0.88 10.20 12.35
N GLU A 112 -1.19 8.98 12.81
CA GLU A 112 -0.70 8.46 14.08
C GLU A 112 0.83 8.48 14.13
N LEU A 113 1.49 7.99 13.08
CA LEU A 113 2.94 8.02 12.94
C LEU A 113 3.49 9.46 12.91
N VAL A 114 2.88 10.35 12.14
CA VAL A 114 3.26 11.77 12.04
C VAL A 114 3.13 12.47 13.38
N ASN A 115 2.04 12.25 14.11
CA ASN A 115 1.84 12.82 15.44
C ASN A 115 2.90 12.35 16.44
N ALA A 116 3.28 11.08 16.41
CA ALA A 116 4.38 10.55 17.22
C ALA A 116 5.72 11.20 16.85
N MET A 117 6.01 11.38 15.57
CA MET A 117 7.21 12.08 15.08
C MET A 117 7.23 13.55 15.53
N ILE A 118 6.10 14.26 15.48
CA ILE A 118 5.98 15.64 15.98
C ILE A 118 6.24 15.70 17.50
N ALA A 119 5.63 14.78 18.25
CA ALA A 119 5.85 14.69 19.71
C ALA A 119 7.33 14.43 20.07
N ALA A 120 8.02 13.62 19.26
CA ALA A 120 9.45 13.35 19.36
C ALA A 120 10.34 14.48 18.81
N ARG A 121 9.76 15.59 18.30
CA ARG A 121 10.45 16.72 17.66
C ARG A 121 11.28 16.33 16.43
N CYS A 122 10.87 15.28 15.71
CA CYS A 122 11.46 14.95 14.43
C CYS A 122 11.08 16.00 13.37
N LYS A 123 11.94 16.21 12.39
CA LYS A 123 11.59 16.98 11.19
C LYS A 123 10.72 16.11 10.28
N VAL A 124 9.42 16.36 10.23
CA VAL A 124 8.47 15.60 9.44
C VAL A 124 7.62 16.51 8.57
N SER A 125 7.40 16.12 7.33
CA SER A 125 6.43 16.68 6.40
C SER A 125 5.37 15.63 6.12
N TYR A 126 4.10 16.01 6.09
CA TYR A 126 2.99 15.12 5.81
C TYR A 126 2.12 15.64 4.68
N ALA A 127 1.70 14.76 3.80
CA ALA A 127 0.73 15.08 2.77
C ALA A 127 -0.24 13.91 2.57
N GLU A 128 -1.54 14.19 2.65
CA GLU A 128 -2.58 13.31 2.16
C GLU A 128 -2.93 13.70 0.72
N ILE A 129 -2.96 12.70 -0.15
CA ILE A 129 -3.26 12.86 -1.56
C ILE A 129 -4.58 12.18 -1.87
N ASP A 130 -5.51 12.95 -2.41
CA ASP A 130 -6.74 12.40 -2.92
C ASP A 130 -6.47 11.60 -4.19
N ALA A 131 -6.73 10.28 -4.14
CA ALA A 131 -6.46 9.34 -5.21
C ALA A 131 -7.43 8.16 -5.15
N PRO A 132 -8.07 7.79 -6.28
CA PRO A 132 -9.11 6.75 -6.31
C PRO A 132 -8.57 5.32 -6.43
N TRP A 133 -7.25 5.12 -6.47
CA TRP A 133 -6.66 3.83 -6.86
C TRP A 133 -6.34 2.87 -5.70
N GLY A 134 -6.76 3.19 -4.48
CA GLY A 134 -6.49 2.35 -3.32
C GLY A 134 -5.01 2.34 -2.93
N HIS A 135 -4.53 1.18 -2.50
CA HIS A 135 -3.13 1.01 -2.09
C HIS A 135 -2.14 1.22 -3.24
N ASP A 136 -2.51 0.85 -4.47
CA ASP A 136 -1.64 1.00 -5.65
C ASP A 136 -1.46 2.47 -6.09
N ALA A 137 -2.13 3.44 -5.45
CA ALA A 137 -2.03 4.86 -5.78
C ALA A 137 -0.57 5.38 -5.74
N PHE A 138 0.29 4.85 -4.88
CA PHE A 138 1.71 5.26 -4.80
C PHE A 138 2.52 4.89 -6.06
N LEU A 139 2.04 3.96 -6.86
CA LEU A 139 2.66 3.56 -8.13
C LEU A 139 2.28 4.48 -9.29
N ILE A 140 1.29 5.36 -9.08
CA ILE A 140 0.73 6.21 -10.14
C ILE A 140 1.22 7.66 -9.95
N PRO A 141 2.12 8.16 -10.82
CA PRO A 141 2.69 9.48 -10.69
C PRO A 141 1.68 10.57 -11.08
N THR A 142 0.81 10.96 -10.15
CA THR A 142 -0.07 12.10 -10.36
C THR A 142 0.70 13.42 -10.24
N PRO A 143 0.26 14.51 -10.90
CA PRO A 143 0.93 15.81 -10.83
C PRO A 143 1.13 16.32 -9.38
N ARG A 144 0.10 16.14 -8.51
CA ARG A 144 0.18 16.56 -7.10
C ARG A 144 1.19 15.72 -6.33
N TYR A 145 1.17 14.39 -6.48
CA TYR A 145 2.13 13.51 -5.82
C TYR A 145 3.57 13.82 -6.24
N THR A 146 3.79 13.93 -7.55
CA THR A 146 5.10 14.25 -8.12
C THR A 146 5.61 15.61 -7.64
N ALA A 147 4.75 16.64 -7.61
CA ALA A 147 5.13 17.97 -7.15
C ALA A 147 5.53 17.99 -5.66
N ILE A 148 4.78 17.28 -4.80
CA ILE A 148 5.11 17.15 -3.37
C ILE A 148 6.46 16.49 -3.19
N PHE A 149 6.68 15.36 -3.88
CA PHE A 149 7.93 14.60 -3.79
C PHE A 149 9.12 15.45 -4.27
N HIS A 150 9.03 16.08 -5.43
CA HIS A 150 10.09 16.93 -5.98
C HIS A 150 10.36 18.13 -5.06
N SER A 151 9.33 18.82 -4.59
CA SER A 151 9.53 19.98 -3.69
C SER A 151 10.24 19.58 -2.40
N TYR A 152 9.92 18.41 -1.85
CA TYR A 152 10.61 17.89 -0.67
C TYR A 152 12.06 17.56 -0.98
N MET A 153 12.33 16.84 -2.06
CA MET A 153 13.69 16.44 -2.46
C MET A 153 14.55 17.64 -2.81
N ASP A 154 14.03 18.63 -3.54
CA ASP A 154 14.74 19.88 -3.88
C ASP A 154 15.09 20.69 -2.64
N ARG A 155 14.23 20.71 -1.63
CA ARG A 155 14.54 21.34 -0.35
C ARG A 155 15.67 20.61 0.36
N VAL A 156 15.56 19.31 0.51
CA VAL A 156 16.60 18.48 1.16
C VAL A 156 17.94 18.60 0.43
N ALA A 157 17.93 18.52 -0.90
CA ALA A 157 19.15 18.68 -1.70
C ALA A 157 19.87 20.00 -1.42
N ARG A 158 19.10 21.11 -1.39
CA ARG A 158 19.68 22.43 -1.05
C ARG A 158 20.23 22.49 0.38
N GLU A 159 19.57 21.85 1.34
CA GLU A 159 20.03 21.83 2.73
C GLU A 159 21.32 21.02 2.93
N VAL A 160 21.55 19.97 2.13
CA VAL A 160 22.76 19.15 2.19
C VAL A 160 23.85 19.59 1.21
N GLY A 161 23.60 20.62 0.39
CA GLY A 161 24.57 21.17 -0.55
C GLY A 161 24.78 20.32 -1.81
N ALA A 162 23.76 19.56 -2.23
CA ALA A 162 23.77 18.74 -3.43
C ALA A 162 23.16 19.48 -4.64
#